data_5917f58a8c7acf4c2682f77178dbc97e
#
_entry.id   5917f58a8c7acf4c2682f77178dbc97e
#
_cell.length_a   1.000
_cell.length_b   1.000
_cell.length_c   1.000
_cell.angle_alpha   90.00
_cell.angle_beta   90.00
_cell.angle_gamma   90.00
#
_symmetry.space_group_name_H-M   'P 1'
#
loop_
_entity.id
_entity.type
_entity.pdbx_description
1 polymer ?
#
loop_
_entity_poly.entity_id
_entity_poly.type
_entity_poly.pdbx_seq_one_letter_code
_entity_poly.pdbx_strand_id
1 'polypeptide(L)'
;MVKKICMLVCSLMITAGSLSAQVISELLPFERAIAVIKHFEALHNKAEHYPYVGYGHKVLPGENLSTDMTEEEADSLLRSDLMKLCKMFSCYGQDSLLLATLAYNVGAYRLLGYGDRPKSRLVQMLDEGDRNIYREYITFRKYKGKVIPSLELRRRMEFELLYIP
;
A
#
# COMPACT_ATOMS: atom_id res chain seq x y z
N MET A 1 16.70 22.89 41.00
CA MET A 1 15.61 22.87 40.00
C MET A 1 16.06 22.39 38.61
N VAL A 2 17.32 21.99 38.42
CA VAL A 2 17.89 21.56 37.10
C VAL A 2 17.93 20.04 36.92
N LYS A 3 17.79 19.22 37.98
CA LYS A 3 17.86 17.75 37.90
C LYS A 3 16.59 17.04 37.43
N LYS A 4 15.43 17.70 37.34
CA LYS A 4 14.17 17.10 36.86
C LYS A 4 13.93 17.20 35.36
N ILE A 5 14.67 18.06 34.66
CA ILE A 5 14.50 18.24 33.18
C ILE A 5 15.32 17.22 32.41
N CYS A 6 16.40 16.67 32.97
CA CYS A 6 17.24 15.70 32.28
C CYS A 6 16.65 14.26 32.23
N MET A 7 15.67 13.94 33.11
CA MET A 7 15.02 12.63 33.12
C MET A 7 13.87 12.49 32.11
N LEU A 8 13.34 13.62 31.61
CA LEU A 8 12.24 13.59 30.64
C LEU A 8 12.73 13.43 29.20
N VAL A 9 14.01 13.77 28.94
CA VAL A 9 14.57 13.69 27.58
C VAL A 9 15.09 12.29 27.24
N CYS A 10 15.49 11.49 28.25
CA CYS A 10 15.96 10.12 28.03
C CYS A 10 14.84 9.09 27.78
N SER A 11 13.58 9.43 28.13
CA SER A 11 12.43 8.54 27.88
C SER A 11 11.86 8.69 26.47
N LEU A 12 12.30 9.70 25.70
CA LEU A 12 11.75 9.98 24.35
C LEU A 12 12.46 9.25 23.20
N MET A 13 13.57 8.56 23.50
CA MET A 13 14.39 7.91 22.44
C MET A 13 14.04 6.44 22.16
N ILE A 14 13.11 5.83 22.94
CA ILE A 14 12.83 4.39 22.80
C ILE A 14 11.57 4.11 21.93
N THR A 15 10.88 5.13 21.43
CA THR A 15 9.56 4.96 20.82
C THR A 15 9.39 5.45 19.38
N ALA A 16 10.46 5.76 18.66
CA ALA A 16 10.31 6.30 17.29
C ALA A 16 9.60 5.30 16.34
N GLY A 17 9.83 3.99 16.49
CA GLY A 17 9.17 2.97 15.69
C GLY A 17 7.72 2.71 16.12
N SER A 18 7.43 2.71 17.42
CA SER A 18 6.07 2.51 17.95
C SER A 18 5.20 3.75 17.80
N LEU A 19 5.79 4.94 17.90
CA LEU A 19 5.06 6.20 17.72
C LEU A 19 4.58 6.38 16.27
N SER A 20 5.39 5.98 15.29
CA SER A 20 4.99 6.03 13.88
C SER A 20 3.84 5.08 13.55
N ALA A 21 3.86 3.85 14.07
CA ALA A 21 2.79 2.87 13.88
C ALA A 21 1.48 3.33 14.56
N GLN A 22 1.57 3.89 15.76
CA GLN A 22 0.41 4.39 16.50
C GLN A 22 -0.22 5.60 15.81
N VAL A 23 0.58 6.53 15.31
CA VAL A 23 0.09 7.68 14.53
C VAL A 23 -0.61 7.21 13.24
N ILE A 24 -0.06 6.23 12.53
CA ILE A 24 -0.70 5.68 11.32
C ILE A 24 -2.03 5.02 11.66
N SER A 25 -2.16 4.32 12.79
CA SER A 25 -3.41 3.67 13.19
C SER A 25 -4.55 4.65 13.52
N GLU A 26 -4.23 5.90 13.87
CA GLU A 26 -5.20 6.96 14.14
C GLU A 26 -5.71 7.66 12.87
N LEU A 27 -5.05 7.46 11.73
CA LEU A 27 -5.47 8.02 10.45
C LEU A 27 -6.77 7.38 9.95
N LEU A 28 -7.50 8.09 9.10
CA LEU A 28 -8.61 7.50 8.33
C LEU A 28 -8.09 6.35 7.46
N PRO A 29 -8.90 5.31 7.18
CA PRO A 29 -8.46 4.13 6.45
C PRO A 29 -7.74 4.42 5.13
N PHE A 30 -8.24 5.36 4.34
CA PHE A 30 -7.62 5.77 3.08
C PHE A 30 -6.22 6.38 3.29
N GLU A 31 -6.06 7.21 4.32
CA GLU A 31 -4.77 7.82 4.67
C GLU A 31 -3.77 6.77 5.18
N ARG A 32 -4.24 5.72 5.86
CA ARG A 32 -3.39 4.57 6.23
C ARG A 32 -2.86 3.87 4.99
N ALA A 33 -3.70 3.65 3.99
CA ALA A 33 -3.29 3.03 2.73
C ALA A 33 -2.25 3.88 1.99
N ILE A 34 -2.46 5.21 1.89
CA ILE A 34 -1.49 6.16 1.32
C ILE A 34 -0.16 6.08 2.08
N ALA A 35 -0.17 6.12 3.41
CA ALA A 35 1.03 6.05 4.23
C ALA A 35 1.80 4.74 4.04
N VAL A 36 1.09 3.60 3.97
CA VAL A 36 1.70 2.30 3.70
C VAL A 36 2.32 2.25 2.31
N ILE A 37 1.63 2.73 1.28
CA ILE A 37 2.18 2.75 -0.08
C ILE A 37 3.45 3.60 -0.10
N LYS A 38 3.41 4.83 0.40
CA LYS A 38 4.58 5.74 0.44
C LYS A 38 5.75 5.15 1.24
N HIS A 39 5.48 4.36 2.28
CA HIS A 39 6.52 3.69 3.05
C HIS A 39 7.30 2.64 2.25
N PHE A 40 6.63 1.93 1.34
CA PHE A 40 7.25 0.84 0.57
C PHE A 40 7.65 1.23 -0.86
N GLU A 41 7.09 2.29 -1.41
CA GLU A 41 7.45 2.78 -2.75
C GLU A 41 8.39 3.97 -2.64
N ALA A 42 9.53 3.90 -3.34
CA ALA A 42 10.40 5.06 -3.46
C ALA A 42 9.75 6.13 -4.35
N LEU A 43 10.07 7.40 -4.11
CA LEU A 43 9.67 8.48 -5.00
C LEU A 43 10.48 8.43 -6.30
N HIS A 44 9.80 8.22 -7.41
CA HIS A 44 10.37 8.18 -8.76
C HIS A 44 10.40 9.59 -9.36
N ASN A 45 11.42 10.36 -8.99
CA ASN A 45 11.61 11.77 -9.39
C ASN A 45 12.93 12.02 -10.14
N LYS A 46 13.54 10.96 -10.71
CA LYS A 46 14.75 11.05 -11.52
C LYS A 46 14.49 10.52 -12.93
N ALA A 47 15.12 11.11 -13.93
CA ALA A 47 14.94 10.72 -15.34
C ALA A 47 15.14 9.21 -15.60
N GLU A 48 16.04 8.56 -14.86
CA GLU A 48 16.32 7.12 -14.94
C GLU A 48 15.15 6.22 -14.49
N HIS A 49 14.19 6.78 -13.74
CA HIS A 49 13.01 6.03 -13.29
C HIS A 49 11.95 5.87 -14.37
N TYR A 50 11.98 6.72 -15.42
CA TYR A 50 10.98 6.66 -16.49
C TYR A 50 10.91 5.26 -17.12
N PRO A 51 9.74 4.69 -17.39
CA PRO A 51 8.40 5.31 -17.40
C PRO A 51 7.64 5.28 -16.07
N TYR A 52 8.32 5.12 -14.93
CA TYR A 52 7.68 5.21 -13.62
C TYR A 52 7.90 6.59 -13.02
N VAL A 53 6.83 7.19 -12.49
CA VAL A 53 6.83 8.54 -11.89
C VAL A 53 6.11 8.52 -10.54
N GLY A 54 6.38 9.52 -9.71
CA GLY A 54 5.75 9.65 -8.40
C GLY A 54 5.99 8.41 -7.53
N TYR A 55 4.97 7.88 -6.91
CA TYR A 55 5.04 6.68 -6.08
C TYR A 55 4.77 5.39 -6.87
N GLY A 56 5.37 5.26 -8.06
CA GLY A 56 5.32 4.04 -8.87
C GLY A 56 4.24 4.02 -9.94
N HIS A 57 3.64 5.17 -10.27
CA HIS A 57 2.74 5.26 -11.43
C HIS A 57 3.50 5.00 -12.72
N LYS A 58 3.02 4.05 -13.53
CA LYS A 58 3.56 3.80 -14.87
C LYS A 58 2.85 4.69 -15.87
N VAL A 59 3.58 5.61 -16.48
CA VAL A 59 3.06 6.51 -17.51
C VAL A 59 2.47 5.72 -18.68
N LEU A 60 1.21 6.00 -19.02
CA LEU A 60 0.47 5.34 -20.07
C LEU A 60 0.51 6.17 -21.36
N PRO A 61 0.29 5.56 -22.55
CA PRO A 61 0.17 6.30 -23.80
C PRO A 61 -0.90 7.40 -23.71
N GLY A 62 -0.51 8.63 -24.02
CA GLY A 62 -1.40 9.80 -23.97
C GLY A 62 -1.35 10.59 -22.66
N GLU A 63 -0.67 10.10 -21.63
CA GLU A 63 -0.41 10.86 -20.42
C GLU A 63 0.81 11.77 -20.60
N ASN A 64 0.70 13.01 -20.15
CA ASN A 64 1.79 13.99 -20.17
C ASN A 64 2.36 14.12 -18.74
N LEU A 65 3.00 13.03 -18.27
CA LEU A 65 3.62 12.96 -16.96
C LEU A 65 5.14 12.78 -17.12
N SER A 66 5.90 13.43 -16.26
CA SER A 66 7.36 13.32 -16.21
C SER A 66 7.84 12.99 -14.79
N THR A 67 9.10 12.58 -14.67
CA THR A 67 9.74 12.39 -13.37
C THR A 67 10.04 13.70 -12.64
N ASP A 68 9.87 14.84 -13.32
CA ASP A 68 10.16 16.18 -12.79
C ASP A 68 8.92 16.76 -12.07
N MET A 69 8.34 15.96 -11.16
CA MET A 69 7.16 16.34 -10.38
C MET A 69 7.53 16.58 -8.91
N THR A 70 6.79 17.49 -8.27
CA THR A 70 6.92 17.73 -6.83
C THR A 70 6.36 16.56 -6.03
N GLU A 71 6.66 16.51 -4.73
CA GLU A 71 6.10 15.46 -3.86
C GLU A 71 4.57 15.60 -3.72
N GLU A 72 4.03 16.84 -3.74
CA GLU A 72 2.59 17.11 -3.71
C GLU A 72 1.89 16.59 -4.98
N GLU A 73 2.50 16.77 -6.15
CA GLU A 73 1.98 16.22 -7.41
C GLU A 73 2.02 14.70 -7.40
N ALA A 74 3.10 14.11 -6.90
CA ALA A 74 3.24 12.67 -6.73
C ALA A 74 2.21 12.10 -5.75
N ASP A 75 1.93 12.77 -4.64
CA ASP A 75 0.88 12.39 -3.67
C ASP A 75 -0.51 12.47 -4.31
N SER A 76 -0.79 13.54 -5.04
CA SER A 76 -2.06 13.71 -5.75
C SER A 76 -2.29 12.60 -6.79
N LEU A 77 -1.25 12.23 -7.53
CA LEU A 77 -1.29 11.14 -8.51
C LEU A 77 -1.53 9.78 -7.83
N LEU A 78 -0.82 9.49 -6.73
CA LEU A 78 -1.01 8.29 -5.93
C LEU A 78 -2.46 8.17 -5.44
N ARG A 79 -3.02 9.25 -4.90
CA ARG A 79 -4.41 9.29 -4.43
C ARG A 79 -5.40 9.01 -5.55
N SER A 80 -5.20 9.64 -6.71
CA SER A 80 -6.02 9.42 -7.90
C SER A 80 -5.98 7.94 -8.32
N ASP A 81 -4.81 7.33 -8.38
CA ASP A 81 -4.65 5.95 -8.79
C ASP A 81 -5.26 4.97 -7.77
N LEU A 82 -5.04 5.21 -6.47
CA LEU A 82 -5.65 4.38 -5.44
C LEU A 82 -7.18 4.48 -5.45
N MET A 83 -7.74 5.68 -5.68
CA MET A 83 -9.19 5.86 -5.84
C MET A 83 -9.75 5.10 -7.05
N LYS A 84 -9.06 5.10 -8.19
CA LYS A 84 -9.45 4.30 -9.36
C LYS A 84 -9.49 2.82 -9.02
N LEU A 85 -8.47 2.32 -8.29
CA LEU A 85 -8.43 0.94 -7.82
C LEU A 85 -9.56 0.64 -6.82
N CYS A 86 -9.82 1.51 -5.84
CA CYS A 86 -10.95 1.35 -4.93
C CYS A 86 -12.29 1.23 -5.67
N LYS A 87 -12.47 2.01 -6.74
CA LYS A 87 -13.67 1.91 -7.60
C LYS A 87 -13.75 0.55 -8.31
N MET A 88 -12.62 0.01 -8.80
CA MET A 88 -12.59 -1.32 -9.43
C MET A 88 -12.98 -2.44 -8.46
N PHE A 89 -12.64 -2.30 -7.17
CA PHE A 89 -12.93 -3.28 -6.13
C PHE A 89 -14.16 -2.94 -5.29
N SER A 90 -14.97 -1.96 -5.69
CA SER A 90 -16.10 -1.46 -4.88
C SER A 90 -17.15 -2.52 -4.53
N CYS A 91 -17.29 -3.56 -5.36
CA CYS A 91 -18.19 -4.69 -5.10
C CYS A 91 -17.79 -5.53 -3.87
N TYR A 92 -16.55 -5.41 -3.38
CA TYR A 92 -16.06 -6.12 -2.18
C TYR A 92 -16.29 -5.32 -0.88
N GLY A 93 -17.06 -4.22 -0.93
CA GLY A 93 -17.47 -3.47 0.25
C GLY A 93 -16.27 -3.04 1.11
N GLN A 94 -16.28 -3.48 2.38
CA GLN A 94 -15.23 -3.11 3.35
C GLN A 94 -13.83 -3.62 2.98
N ASP A 95 -13.69 -4.66 2.16
CA ASP A 95 -12.41 -5.19 1.68
C ASP A 95 -11.86 -4.43 0.46
N SER A 96 -12.64 -3.50 -0.10
CA SER A 96 -12.29 -2.73 -1.30
C SER A 96 -10.94 -2.02 -1.18
N LEU A 97 -10.70 -1.32 -0.07
CA LEU A 97 -9.46 -0.58 0.15
C LEU A 97 -8.25 -1.50 0.34
N LEU A 98 -8.42 -2.61 1.07
CA LEU A 98 -7.37 -3.62 1.24
C LEU A 98 -6.95 -4.22 -0.11
N LEU A 99 -7.94 -4.60 -0.95
CA LEU A 99 -7.69 -5.13 -2.29
C LEU A 99 -7.07 -4.08 -3.23
N ALA A 100 -7.53 -2.83 -3.17
CA ALA A 100 -6.96 -1.73 -3.95
C ALA A 100 -5.49 -1.47 -3.59
N THR A 101 -5.16 -1.50 -2.30
CA THR A 101 -3.78 -1.33 -1.81
C THR A 101 -2.87 -2.46 -2.27
N LEU A 102 -3.34 -3.70 -2.21
CA LEU A 102 -2.62 -4.85 -2.77
C LEU A 102 -2.45 -4.70 -4.30
N ALA A 103 -3.52 -4.33 -5.01
CA ALA A 103 -3.54 -4.16 -6.45
C ALA A 103 -2.59 -3.06 -6.94
N TYR A 104 -2.39 -2.00 -6.15
CA TYR A 104 -1.43 -0.95 -6.45
C TYR A 104 -0.01 -1.51 -6.67
N ASN A 105 0.37 -2.52 -5.88
CA ASN A 105 1.68 -3.16 -6.00
C ASN A 105 1.72 -4.32 -7.01
N VAL A 106 0.68 -5.18 -7.03
CA VAL A 106 0.71 -6.42 -7.83
C VAL A 106 -0.05 -6.32 -9.15
N GLY A 107 -0.82 -5.25 -9.36
CA GLY A 107 -1.70 -5.04 -10.50
C GLY A 107 -3.10 -5.62 -10.29
N ALA A 108 -4.15 -4.85 -10.65
CA ALA A 108 -5.55 -5.23 -10.44
C ALA A 108 -5.93 -6.53 -11.16
N TYR A 109 -5.48 -6.74 -12.38
CA TYR A 109 -5.80 -7.94 -13.15
C TYR A 109 -5.11 -9.21 -12.66
N ARG A 110 -4.10 -9.08 -11.79
CA ARG A 110 -3.55 -10.24 -11.08
C ARG A 110 -4.53 -10.77 -10.03
N LEU A 111 -5.40 -9.91 -9.51
CA LEU A 111 -6.43 -10.26 -8.54
C LEU A 111 -7.73 -10.65 -9.23
N LEU A 112 -8.22 -9.80 -10.14
CA LEU A 112 -9.52 -9.94 -10.79
C LEU A 112 -9.53 -10.94 -11.95
N GLY A 113 -8.36 -11.36 -12.44
CA GLY A 113 -8.23 -12.12 -13.68
C GLY A 113 -8.37 -11.22 -14.91
N TYR A 114 -8.05 -11.75 -16.09
CA TYR A 114 -8.25 -11.09 -17.38
C TYR A 114 -8.08 -12.10 -18.51
N GLY A 115 -8.98 -12.10 -19.51
CA GLY A 115 -9.00 -13.11 -20.55
C GLY A 115 -9.12 -14.52 -19.95
N ASP A 116 -8.22 -15.43 -20.32
CA ASP A 116 -8.19 -16.82 -19.81
C ASP A 116 -7.58 -16.94 -18.41
N ARG A 117 -7.07 -15.84 -17.86
CA ARG A 117 -6.51 -15.85 -16.51
C ARG A 117 -7.64 -15.75 -15.48
N PRO A 118 -7.81 -16.75 -14.60
CA PRO A 118 -8.85 -16.73 -13.58
C PRO A 118 -8.56 -15.68 -12.51
N LYS A 119 -9.59 -15.34 -11.74
CA LYS A 119 -9.45 -14.58 -10.49
C LYS A 119 -8.45 -15.27 -9.56
N SER A 120 -7.72 -14.48 -8.77
CA SER A 120 -6.85 -15.03 -7.73
C SER A 120 -7.66 -15.80 -6.68
N ARG A 121 -7.04 -16.77 -5.98
CA ARG A 121 -7.72 -17.51 -4.90
C ARG A 121 -8.23 -16.55 -3.81
N LEU A 122 -7.49 -15.48 -3.51
CA LEU A 122 -7.92 -14.43 -2.59
C LEU A 122 -9.29 -13.85 -2.95
N VAL A 123 -9.46 -13.49 -4.22
CA VAL A 123 -10.72 -12.91 -4.72
C VAL A 123 -11.82 -13.96 -4.80
N GLN A 124 -11.51 -15.20 -5.17
CA GLN A 124 -12.47 -16.30 -5.16
C GLN A 124 -13.02 -16.58 -3.75
N MET A 125 -12.17 -16.55 -2.70
CA MET A 125 -12.62 -16.71 -1.32
C MET A 125 -13.61 -15.60 -0.92
N LEU A 126 -13.34 -14.36 -1.29
CA LEU A 126 -14.26 -13.25 -1.03
C LEU A 126 -15.57 -13.37 -1.82
N ASP A 127 -15.53 -13.86 -3.08
CA ASP A 127 -16.72 -14.15 -3.86
C ASP A 127 -17.56 -15.27 -3.22
N GLU A 128 -16.92 -16.22 -2.53
CA GLU A 128 -17.55 -17.31 -1.77
C GLU A 128 -18.04 -16.85 -0.37
N GLY A 129 -17.77 -15.59 0.02
CA GLY A 129 -18.10 -15.04 1.34
C GLY A 129 -17.11 -15.43 2.44
N ASP A 130 -16.03 -16.11 2.11
CA ASP A 130 -14.98 -16.47 3.07
C ASP A 130 -14.01 -15.30 3.25
N ARG A 131 -14.08 -14.70 4.44
CA ARG A 131 -13.21 -13.59 4.81
C ARG A 131 -11.99 -14.01 5.65
N ASN A 132 -11.74 -15.31 5.83
CA ASN A 132 -10.50 -15.79 6.48
C ASN A 132 -9.32 -15.76 5.51
N ILE A 133 -9.07 -14.60 4.92
CA ILE A 133 -8.20 -14.38 3.77
C ILE A 133 -6.73 -14.09 4.12
N TYR A 134 -6.36 -13.99 5.39
CA TYR A 134 -5.00 -13.60 5.80
C TYR A 134 -3.91 -14.46 5.15
N ARG A 135 -4.07 -15.79 5.22
CA ARG A 135 -3.06 -16.72 4.68
C ARG A 135 -2.87 -16.53 3.18
N GLU A 136 -3.96 -16.33 2.45
CA GLU A 136 -3.92 -16.14 1.00
C GLU A 136 -3.34 -14.75 0.65
N TYR A 137 -3.71 -13.71 1.40
CA TYR A 137 -3.16 -12.36 1.25
C TYR A 137 -1.63 -12.34 1.37
N ILE A 138 -1.07 -13.04 2.35
CA ILE A 138 0.39 -13.13 2.56
C ILE A 138 1.11 -13.87 1.41
N THR A 139 0.42 -14.66 0.59
CA THR A 139 1.07 -15.34 -0.56
C THR A 139 1.62 -14.36 -1.60
N PHE A 140 1.11 -13.11 -1.65
CA PHE A 140 1.58 -12.05 -2.56
C PHE A 140 2.92 -11.43 -2.15
N ARG A 141 3.80 -12.22 -1.55
CA ARG A 141 5.15 -11.88 -1.08
C ARG A 141 6.28 -12.41 -1.96
N LYS A 142 5.95 -13.01 -3.12
CA LYS A 142 6.94 -13.67 -3.98
C LYS A 142 7.25 -12.82 -5.21
N TYR A 143 8.54 -12.77 -5.57
CA TYR A 143 9.02 -12.27 -6.85
C TYR A 143 9.89 -13.34 -7.52
N LYS A 144 9.57 -13.69 -8.79
CA LYS A 144 10.22 -14.77 -9.53
C LYS A 144 10.32 -16.09 -8.74
N GLY A 145 9.23 -16.45 -8.04
CA GLY A 145 9.13 -17.67 -7.23
C GLY A 145 9.80 -17.63 -5.85
N LYS A 146 10.60 -16.61 -5.56
CA LYS A 146 11.30 -16.45 -4.27
C LYS A 146 10.51 -15.53 -3.33
N VAL A 147 10.48 -15.87 -2.04
CA VAL A 147 9.94 -14.99 -0.99
C VAL A 147 10.86 -13.79 -0.83
N ILE A 148 10.29 -12.59 -0.82
CA ILE A 148 11.00 -11.33 -0.61
C ILE A 148 10.59 -10.79 0.77
N PRO A 149 11.53 -10.66 1.73
CA PRO A 149 11.19 -10.25 3.11
C PRO A 149 10.47 -8.90 3.20
N SER A 150 10.87 -7.92 2.38
CA SER A 150 10.21 -6.60 2.35
C SER A 150 8.76 -6.68 1.85
N LEU A 151 8.48 -7.56 0.87
CA LEU A 151 7.11 -7.78 0.41
C LEU A 151 6.27 -8.52 1.47
N GLU A 152 6.87 -9.43 2.23
CA GLU A 152 6.17 -10.07 3.34
C GLU A 152 5.82 -9.07 4.43
N LEU A 153 6.76 -8.21 4.83
CA LEU A 153 6.50 -7.14 5.78
C LEU A 153 5.40 -6.20 5.29
N ARG A 154 5.44 -5.80 4.01
CA ARG A 154 4.41 -4.99 3.38
C ARG A 154 3.03 -5.64 3.48
N ARG A 155 2.89 -6.93 3.13
CA ARG A 155 1.60 -7.65 3.21
C ARG A 155 1.05 -7.69 4.63
N ARG A 156 1.92 -7.90 5.61
CA ARG A 156 1.52 -7.90 7.02
C ARG A 156 1.01 -6.54 7.46
N MET A 157 1.75 -5.47 7.17
CA MET A 157 1.35 -4.09 7.51
C MET A 157 0.06 -3.67 6.81
N GLU A 158 -0.09 -3.95 5.51
CA GLU A 158 -1.31 -3.67 4.77
C GLU A 158 -2.51 -4.36 5.42
N PHE A 159 -2.38 -5.66 5.74
CA PHE A 159 -3.47 -6.42 6.33
C PHE A 159 -3.82 -5.91 7.73
N GLU A 160 -2.83 -5.70 8.59
CA GLU A 160 -3.03 -5.22 9.97
C GLU A 160 -3.72 -3.85 10.02
N LEU A 161 -3.36 -2.94 9.11
CA LEU A 161 -3.86 -1.56 9.11
C LEU A 161 -5.18 -1.38 8.38
N LEU A 162 -5.51 -2.26 7.42
CA LEU A 162 -6.63 -2.04 6.49
C LEU A 162 -7.71 -3.12 6.53
N TYR A 163 -7.41 -4.32 7.07
CA TYR A 163 -8.43 -5.35 7.20
C TYR A 163 -9.41 -5.00 8.32
N ILE A 164 -10.69 -5.10 8.01
CA ILE A 164 -11.79 -4.90 8.97
C ILE A 164 -12.38 -6.29 9.25
N PRO A 165 -12.34 -6.80 10.49
CA PRO A 165 -12.87 -8.12 10.84
C PRO A 165 -14.36 -8.31 10.56
#